data_95b21ba52938c56f04afc3636aaac9b7
#
_entry.id   95b21ba52938c56f04afc3636aaac9b7
#
_cell.length_a   1.000
_cell.length_b   1.000
_cell.length_c   1.000
_cell.angle_alpha   90.00
_cell.angle_beta   90.00
_cell.angle_gamma   90.00
#
_symmetry.space_group_name_H-M   'P 1'
#
loop_
_entity.id
_entity.type
_entity.pdbx_description
1 polymer ?
#
loop_
_entity_poly.entity_id
_entity_poly.type
_entity_poly.pdbx_seq_one_letter_code
_entity_poly.pdbx_strand_id
1 'polypeptide(L)'
;MITLKRNAVGWMISAVLASTAVLASTAVQAQTGAPEKEELKLGFIKLTDMAPLAVAYEKGYFEDEGLYVTLEAQANWKVLLDRVITGELDGAHMLAGQPLGATAGVGTKAEVVTAFSMDLNGNATTVSNKVWEAMKANVPVGADGKPVHPIKADALKPVVKSYKDQGKPFNMGMVFPVSTHNYELRYWLAAGGLNPGFYAPLKGDNTGQQQADVLLSVTPPPQMPATLEAGTILGYSVGEPWNQAAVVKGIGVPVVTDDDVWHNNPEKVFGVSKSWAEKYPNTHIHLVKALIRAAYWLDENNNANRQEAVGLLAKPEYVGADAKVIANSMTGTFEFEKGDKRPAADFNIFFRHNATYPYYSDAIWYLTQMRRWGQIPEAKPDNWYADMAKQVYKPEVYRQAAEELIAEGKMKASDFPDFAKETGYKAPDNKFIDGITYDGHKPNDYLKQFPIGLKGDQKL
;
A
#
# COMPACT_ATOMS: atom_id res chain seq x y z
N MET A 1 16.89 10.93 105.18
CA MET A 1 17.40 12.06 104.39
C MET A 1 17.37 11.63 102.95
N ILE A 2 16.45 12.15 102.20
CA ILE A 2 16.06 11.67 100.89
C ILE A 2 16.55 12.67 99.88
N THR A 3 17.29 12.22 98.91
CA THR A 3 17.76 13.03 97.79
C THR A 3 17.06 12.61 96.53
N LEU A 4 16.29 13.49 95.96
CA LEU A 4 15.64 13.33 94.66
C LEU A 4 16.62 13.51 93.52
N LYS A 5 16.69 12.61 92.59
CA LYS A 5 17.31 12.83 91.26
C LYS A 5 16.26 13.02 90.20
N ARG A 6 16.31 14.14 89.48
CA ARG A 6 15.50 14.44 88.28
C ARG A 6 16.08 13.71 87.08
N ASN A 7 15.30 12.97 86.42
CA ASN A 7 15.64 12.41 85.12
C ASN A 7 15.13 13.34 84.00
N ALA A 8 16.05 13.75 83.15
CA ALA A 8 15.73 14.48 81.88
C ALA A 8 15.33 13.47 80.82
N VAL A 9 14.19 13.71 80.26
CA VAL A 9 13.68 12.91 79.13
C VAL A 9 14.16 13.59 77.84
N GLY A 10 15.04 12.91 77.12
CA GLY A 10 15.46 13.35 75.77
C GLY A 10 14.48 12.81 74.74
N TRP A 11 13.94 13.70 73.95
CA TRP A 11 13.14 13.36 72.80
C TRP A 11 14.05 13.03 71.63
N MET A 12 14.09 11.81 71.14
CA MET A 12 14.64 11.42 69.89
C MET A 12 13.52 11.53 68.81
N ILE A 13 13.67 12.45 67.89
CA ILE A 13 12.85 12.50 66.69
C ILE A 13 13.46 11.53 65.68
N SER A 14 12.82 10.38 65.50
CA SER A 14 13.15 9.47 64.41
C SER A 14 12.52 9.95 63.11
N ALA A 15 13.33 10.48 62.21
CA ALA A 15 12.92 10.79 60.83
C ALA A 15 12.84 9.47 60.07
N VAL A 16 11.62 9.00 59.77
CA VAL A 16 11.37 7.89 58.85
C VAL A 16 11.41 8.46 57.43
N LEU A 17 12.54 8.24 56.75
CA LEU A 17 12.66 8.43 55.31
C LEU A 17 11.87 7.30 54.63
N ALA A 18 10.63 7.60 54.22
CA ALA A 18 9.86 6.74 53.34
C ALA A 18 10.45 6.87 51.91
N SER A 19 11.34 5.96 51.56
CA SER A 19 11.77 5.76 50.16
C SER A 19 10.63 5.14 49.37
N THR A 20 9.84 5.97 48.70
CA THR A 20 8.92 5.49 47.65
C THR A 20 9.77 5.01 46.48
N ALA A 21 10.11 3.73 46.46
CA ALA A 21 10.56 3.05 45.25
C ALA A 21 9.38 3.01 44.27
N VAL A 22 9.39 3.90 43.29
CA VAL A 22 8.54 3.79 42.12
C VAL A 22 9.05 2.57 41.36
N LEU A 23 8.44 1.43 41.60
CA LEU A 23 8.55 0.27 40.73
C LEU A 23 7.90 0.67 39.42
N ALA A 24 8.69 1.18 38.48
CA ALA A 24 8.31 1.18 37.08
C ALA A 24 8.20 -0.29 36.69
N SER A 25 6.99 -0.82 36.71
CA SER A 25 6.66 -2.09 36.10
C SER A 25 6.85 -1.91 34.59
N THR A 26 8.06 -2.12 34.10
CA THR A 26 8.27 -2.50 32.71
C THR A 26 7.51 -3.82 32.55
N ALA A 27 6.32 -3.78 31.95
CA ALA A 27 5.69 -4.98 31.46
C ALA A 27 6.69 -5.61 30.50
N VAL A 28 7.39 -6.63 30.95
CA VAL A 28 8.18 -7.49 30.06
C VAL A 28 7.14 -8.18 29.20
N GLN A 29 6.98 -7.69 28.00
CA GLN A 29 6.15 -8.36 27.01
C GLN A 29 6.74 -9.73 26.81
N ALA A 30 5.92 -10.76 26.95
CA ALA A 30 6.39 -12.13 26.81
C ALA A 30 6.97 -12.29 25.40
N GLN A 31 8.21 -12.75 25.31
CA GLN A 31 8.85 -13.05 24.03
C GLN A 31 7.99 -14.07 23.28
N THR A 32 7.83 -13.86 21.97
CA THR A 32 7.11 -14.77 21.09
C THR A 32 7.73 -16.18 21.17
N GLY A 33 6.89 -17.20 21.29
CA GLY A 33 7.31 -18.60 21.24
C GLY A 33 7.84 -19.00 19.86
N ALA A 34 8.36 -20.22 19.75
CA ALA A 34 8.75 -20.76 18.44
C ALA A 34 7.57 -20.75 17.45
N PRO A 35 7.85 -20.64 16.13
CA PRO A 35 6.82 -20.76 15.11
C PRO A 35 6.01 -22.06 15.25
N GLU A 36 4.69 -21.98 15.19
CA GLU A 36 3.81 -23.16 15.17
C GLU A 36 3.88 -23.91 13.84
N LYS A 37 4.23 -23.20 12.78
CA LYS A 37 4.42 -23.71 11.43
C LYS A 37 5.68 -23.10 10.84
N GLU A 38 6.67 -23.93 10.54
CA GLU A 38 7.97 -23.49 10.05
C GLU A 38 8.02 -23.43 8.52
N GLU A 39 7.39 -24.39 7.82
CA GLU A 39 7.35 -24.42 6.37
C GLU A 39 6.18 -23.60 5.81
N LEU A 40 6.48 -22.57 5.02
CA LEU A 40 5.48 -21.63 4.49
C LEU A 40 5.56 -21.56 2.97
N LYS A 41 4.38 -21.46 2.33
CA LYS A 41 4.23 -21.11 0.92
C LYS A 41 3.65 -19.69 0.82
N LEU A 42 4.40 -18.77 0.25
CA LEU A 42 3.99 -17.37 0.11
C LEU A 42 3.85 -17.00 -1.36
N GLY A 43 2.71 -16.39 -1.71
CA GLY A 43 2.41 -15.99 -3.06
C GLY A 43 2.83 -14.56 -3.39
N PHE A 44 3.11 -14.29 -4.65
CA PHE A 44 3.38 -12.92 -5.12
C PHE A 44 3.01 -12.76 -6.60
N ILE A 45 2.86 -11.52 -7.03
CA ILE A 45 2.77 -11.13 -8.44
C ILE A 45 4.13 -10.54 -8.87
N LYS A 46 4.52 -10.75 -10.12
CA LYS A 46 5.78 -10.27 -10.71
C LYS A 46 5.79 -8.75 -10.86
N LEU A 47 6.09 -8.06 -9.77
CA LEU A 47 6.17 -6.62 -9.60
C LEU A 47 7.36 -6.28 -8.70
N THR A 48 7.93 -5.07 -8.83
CA THR A 48 9.07 -4.65 -8.01
C THR A 48 8.71 -4.53 -6.53
N ASP A 49 7.46 -4.27 -6.21
CA ASP A 49 6.96 -4.15 -4.84
C ASP A 49 6.87 -5.47 -4.04
N MET A 50 7.12 -6.62 -4.71
CA MET A 50 7.36 -7.88 -3.99
C MET A 50 8.77 -7.95 -3.37
N ALA A 51 9.61 -6.94 -3.56
CA ALA A 51 11.00 -6.92 -3.13
C ALA A 51 11.23 -7.33 -1.66
N PRO A 52 10.41 -6.94 -0.67
CA PRO A 52 10.60 -7.42 0.71
C PRO A 52 10.60 -8.94 0.84
N LEU A 53 9.79 -9.66 0.04
CA LEU A 53 9.76 -11.13 0.04
C LEU A 53 11.05 -11.71 -0.55
N ALA A 54 11.50 -11.19 -1.68
CA ALA A 54 12.73 -11.63 -2.34
C ALA A 54 13.96 -11.37 -1.45
N VAL A 55 14.04 -10.19 -0.85
CA VAL A 55 15.14 -9.80 0.04
C VAL A 55 15.14 -10.67 1.31
N ALA A 56 13.99 -10.88 1.95
CA ALA A 56 13.91 -11.73 3.14
C ALA A 56 14.37 -13.16 2.85
N TYR A 57 14.04 -13.69 1.67
CA TYR A 57 14.49 -15.00 1.22
C TYR A 57 16.00 -15.03 0.95
N GLU A 58 16.50 -14.14 0.10
CA GLU A 58 17.90 -14.15 -0.36
C GLU A 58 18.89 -13.75 0.74
N LYS A 59 18.46 -12.96 1.72
CA LYS A 59 19.29 -12.54 2.86
C LYS A 59 19.19 -13.49 4.07
N GLY A 60 18.40 -14.55 4.00
CA GLY A 60 18.22 -15.50 5.08
C GLY A 60 17.41 -14.97 6.26
N TYR A 61 16.62 -13.89 6.08
CA TYR A 61 15.85 -13.32 7.18
C TYR A 61 14.69 -14.21 7.63
N PHE A 62 14.16 -15.04 6.73
CA PHE A 62 13.17 -16.05 7.10
C PHE A 62 13.78 -17.15 7.96
N GLU A 63 14.95 -17.67 7.56
CA GLU A 63 15.66 -18.71 8.31
C GLU A 63 16.13 -18.21 9.68
N ASP A 64 16.55 -16.95 9.80
CA ASP A 64 16.88 -16.30 11.07
C ASP A 64 15.71 -16.31 12.06
N GLU A 65 14.48 -16.34 11.56
CA GLU A 65 13.24 -16.39 12.32
C GLU A 65 12.66 -17.82 12.40
N GLY A 66 13.41 -18.83 11.97
CA GLY A 66 12.98 -20.24 12.01
C GLY A 66 11.93 -20.61 10.97
N LEU A 67 11.88 -19.87 9.85
CA LEU A 67 10.91 -20.08 8.78
C LEU A 67 11.60 -20.57 7.50
N TYR A 68 11.03 -21.61 6.90
CA TYR A 68 11.48 -22.18 5.63
C TYR A 68 10.44 -21.86 4.55
N VAL A 69 10.72 -20.84 3.76
CA VAL A 69 9.76 -20.25 2.84
C VAL A 69 9.97 -20.72 1.41
N THR A 70 8.87 -21.07 0.74
CA THR A 70 8.78 -21.19 -0.72
C THR A 70 8.02 -20.02 -1.28
N LEU A 71 8.61 -19.28 -2.21
CA LEU A 71 7.95 -18.18 -2.91
C LEU A 71 7.35 -18.68 -4.22
N GLU A 72 6.06 -18.42 -4.45
CA GLU A 72 5.34 -18.87 -5.63
C GLU A 72 4.72 -17.69 -6.39
N ALA A 73 5.20 -17.45 -7.62
CA ALA A 73 4.58 -16.46 -8.52
C ALA A 73 3.17 -16.90 -8.94
N GLN A 74 2.22 -15.99 -8.87
CA GLN A 74 0.83 -16.23 -9.24
C GLN A 74 0.49 -15.55 -10.56
N ALA A 75 -0.49 -16.10 -11.28
CA ALA A 75 -0.87 -15.62 -12.62
C ALA A 75 -1.59 -14.26 -12.58
N ASN A 76 -2.38 -14.01 -11.54
CA ASN A 76 -3.15 -12.79 -11.33
C ASN A 76 -3.62 -12.65 -9.88
N TRP A 77 -4.17 -11.47 -9.55
CA TRP A 77 -4.60 -11.14 -8.19
C TRP A 77 -5.76 -11.99 -7.68
N LYS A 78 -6.68 -12.44 -8.57
CA LYS A 78 -7.79 -13.31 -8.16
C LYS A 78 -7.28 -14.69 -7.72
N VAL A 79 -6.43 -15.31 -8.52
CA VAL A 79 -5.84 -16.61 -8.19
C VAL A 79 -5.04 -16.54 -6.88
N LEU A 80 -4.26 -15.48 -6.71
CA LEU A 80 -3.49 -15.24 -5.48
C LEU A 80 -4.41 -15.18 -4.24
N LEU A 81 -5.45 -14.37 -4.29
CA LEU A 81 -6.42 -14.22 -3.19
C LEU A 81 -7.13 -15.54 -2.89
N ASP A 82 -7.64 -16.22 -3.92
CA ASP A 82 -8.35 -17.49 -3.77
C ASP A 82 -7.46 -18.56 -3.09
N ARG A 83 -6.18 -18.65 -3.47
CA ARG A 83 -5.23 -19.60 -2.88
C ARG A 83 -4.87 -19.28 -1.42
N VAL A 84 -4.90 -18.01 -1.01
CA VAL A 84 -4.77 -17.64 0.41
C VAL A 84 -6.04 -18.02 1.18
N ILE A 85 -7.21 -17.75 0.62
CA ILE A 85 -8.50 -18.08 1.23
C ILE A 85 -8.66 -19.59 1.43
N THR A 86 -8.23 -20.40 0.46
CA THR A 86 -8.31 -21.88 0.53
C THR A 86 -7.22 -22.50 1.40
N GLY A 87 -6.20 -21.75 1.78
CA GLY A 87 -5.05 -22.24 2.55
C GLY A 87 -3.99 -22.97 1.73
N GLU A 88 -4.07 -22.91 0.40
CA GLU A 88 -3.00 -23.38 -0.49
C GLU A 88 -1.73 -22.53 -0.38
N LEU A 89 -1.90 -21.24 -0.09
CA LEU A 89 -0.86 -20.31 0.30
C LEU A 89 -1.06 -19.92 1.76
N ASP A 90 0.01 -19.84 2.53
CA ASP A 90 0.00 -19.36 3.91
C ASP A 90 -0.23 -17.85 4.00
N GLY A 91 0.24 -17.13 3.03
CA GLY A 91 0.06 -15.69 2.90
C GLY A 91 0.57 -15.20 1.54
N ALA A 92 0.38 -13.93 1.28
CA ALA A 92 0.80 -13.37 0.00
C ALA A 92 1.00 -11.85 0.03
N HIS A 93 1.86 -11.39 -0.86
CA HIS A 93 1.89 -10.04 -1.38
C HIS A 93 0.53 -9.72 -2.01
N MET A 94 -0.20 -8.76 -1.45
CA MET A 94 -1.57 -8.43 -1.85
C MET A 94 -1.72 -6.94 -2.16
N LEU A 95 -2.69 -6.64 -3.01
CA LEU A 95 -3.23 -5.29 -3.10
C LEU A 95 -3.84 -4.91 -1.74
N ALA A 96 -3.57 -3.71 -1.24
CA ALA A 96 -4.07 -3.28 0.07
C ALA A 96 -5.60 -3.31 0.18
N GLY A 97 -6.29 -3.15 -0.93
CA GLY A 97 -7.75 -3.27 -1.00
C GLY A 97 -8.28 -4.71 -0.96
N GLN A 98 -7.46 -5.75 -1.21
CA GLN A 98 -7.96 -7.13 -1.26
C GLN A 98 -8.43 -7.66 0.10
N PRO A 99 -7.68 -7.54 1.20
CA PRO A 99 -8.17 -7.95 2.51
C PRO A 99 -9.43 -7.19 2.93
N LEU A 100 -9.48 -5.90 2.65
CA LEU A 100 -10.61 -5.02 2.97
C LEU A 100 -11.84 -5.39 2.14
N GLY A 101 -11.69 -5.53 0.83
CA GLY A 101 -12.77 -5.91 -0.08
C GLY A 101 -13.33 -7.28 0.27
N ALA A 102 -12.49 -8.30 0.48
CA ALA A 102 -12.91 -9.63 0.86
C ALA A 102 -13.70 -9.62 2.19
N THR A 103 -13.21 -8.93 3.21
CA THR A 103 -13.87 -8.85 4.51
C THR A 103 -15.19 -8.05 4.43
N ALA A 104 -15.22 -6.96 3.64
CA ALA A 104 -16.44 -6.18 3.41
C ALA A 104 -17.46 -6.88 2.48
N GLY A 105 -17.05 -7.93 1.77
CA GLY A 105 -17.90 -8.66 0.83
C GLY A 105 -17.97 -8.03 -0.56
N VAL A 106 -16.96 -7.28 -0.96
CA VAL A 106 -16.80 -6.78 -2.32
C VAL A 106 -16.12 -7.87 -3.15
N GLY A 107 -16.86 -8.51 -4.04
CA GLY A 107 -16.44 -9.71 -4.75
C GLY A 107 -16.53 -10.96 -3.87
N THR A 108 -15.46 -11.74 -3.76
CA THR A 108 -15.41 -12.91 -2.88
C THR A 108 -15.44 -12.50 -1.42
N LYS A 109 -16.35 -13.07 -0.62
CA LYS A 109 -16.41 -12.78 0.81
C LYS A 109 -15.55 -13.78 1.59
N ALA A 110 -14.55 -13.25 2.31
CA ALA A 110 -13.69 -14.01 3.20
C ALA A 110 -13.02 -13.08 4.22
N GLU A 111 -12.65 -13.59 5.38
CA GLU A 111 -11.92 -12.82 6.39
C GLU A 111 -10.41 -12.94 6.13
N VAL A 112 -9.81 -11.87 5.66
CA VAL A 112 -8.37 -11.72 5.38
C VAL A 112 -7.84 -10.54 6.19
N VAL A 113 -6.67 -10.70 6.79
CA VAL A 113 -6.05 -9.70 7.65
C VAL A 113 -4.63 -9.39 7.20
N THR A 114 -4.12 -8.25 7.62
CA THR A 114 -2.73 -7.87 7.41
C THR A 114 -2.14 -7.20 8.64
N ALA A 115 -0.88 -7.51 8.91
CA ALA A 115 -0.07 -6.88 9.95
C ALA A 115 1.12 -6.10 9.38
N PHE A 116 1.22 -6.01 8.05
CA PHE A 116 2.39 -5.44 7.40
C PHE A 116 2.01 -4.77 6.08
N SER A 117 2.24 -3.46 5.99
CA SER A 117 2.23 -2.73 4.73
C SER A 117 3.56 -2.93 4.02
N MET A 118 3.55 -3.24 2.72
CA MET A 118 4.78 -3.63 2.02
C MET A 118 5.54 -2.45 1.45
N ASP A 119 4.83 -1.38 1.09
CA ASP A 119 5.43 -0.20 0.45
C ASP A 119 4.49 1.02 0.43
N LEU A 120 5.08 2.15 0.06
CA LEU A 120 4.38 3.35 -0.39
C LEU A 120 4.75 3.62 -1.83
N ASN A 121 3.80 4.17 -2.61
CA ASN A 121 4.00 4.55 -4.01
C ASN A 121 4.36 3.34 -4.89
N GLY A 122 4.99 3.58 -6.04
CA GLY A 122 5.51 2.51 -6.91
C GLY A 122 4.68 2.19 -8.13
N ASN A 123 3.60 2.94 -8.37
CA ASN A 123 2.74 2.81 -9.54
C ASN A 123 2.81 4.03 -10.45
N ALA A 124 2.37 3.86 -11.69
CA ALA A 124 2.12 4.97 -12.60
C ALA A 124 0.97 4.67 -13.55
N THR A 125 0.38 5.72 -14.10
CA THR A 125 -0.56 5.63 -15.21
C THR A 125 0.18 5.95 -16.51
N THR A 126 0.18 5.00 -17.42
CA THR A 126 0.82 5.06 -18.74
C THR A 126 -0.24 5.14 -19.83
N VAL A 127 -0.06 5.99 -20.82
CA VAL A 127 -0.90 6.04 -22.03
C VAL A 127 -0.10 5.56 -23.24
N SER A 128 -0.78 5.06 -24.28
CA SER A 128 -0.12 4.70 -25.52
C SER A 128 0.51 5.93 -26.21
N ASN A 129 1.55 5.73 -27.00
CA ASN A 129 2.16 6.82 -27.78
C ASN A 129 1.14 7.57 -28.62
N LYS A 130 0.16 6.86 -29.20
CA LYS A 130 -0.92 7.50 -29.98
C LYS A 130 -1.76 8.46 -29.13
N VAL A 131 -2.09 8.06 -27.90
CA VAL A 131 -2.84 8.92 -26.96
C VAL A 131 -1.96 10.07 -26.52
N TRP A 132 -0.69 9.80 -26.21
CA TRP A 132 0.26 10.83 -25.81
C TRP A 132 0.41 11.93 -26.88
N GLU A 133 0.63 11.55 -28.14
CA GLU A 133 0.75 12.52 -29.24
C GLU A 133 -0.51 13.40 -29.40
N ALA A 134 -1.68 12.84 -29.12
CA ALA A 134 -2.94 13.58 -29.19
C ALA A 134 -3.17 14.49 -27.97
N MET A 135 -2.68 14.12 -26.78
CA MET A 135 -2.93 14.87 -25.54
C MET A 135 -1.83 15.87 -25.20
N LYS A 136 -0.60 15.68 -25.65
CA LYS A 136 0.56 16.50 -25.25
C LYS A 136 0.41 17.99 -25.61
N ALA A 137 -0.38 18.32 -26.62
CA ALA A 137 -0.69 19.71 -26.98
C ALA A 137 -1.48 20.46 -25.87
N ASN A 138 -2.11 19.72 -24.96
CA ASN A 138 -2.88 20.25 -23.82
C ASN A 138 -2.07 20.22 -22.52
N VAL A 139 -0.80 19.80 -22.58
CA VAL A 139 0.08 19.67 -21.40
C VAL A 139 1.00 20.89 -21.34
N PRO A 140 1.11 21.56 -20.17
CA PRO A 140 2.07 22.64 -20.00
C PRO A 140 3.50 22.17 -20.22
N VAL A 141 4.31 23.02 -20.84
CA VAL A 141 5.72 22.78 -21.11
C VAL A 141 6.57 23.72 -20.26
N GLY A 142 7.59 23.17 -19.60
CA GLY A 142 8.53 23.92 -18.80
C GLY A 142 9.54 24.72 -19.65
N ALA A 143 10.38 25.52 -18.99
CA ALA A 143 11.43 26.29 -19.65
C ALA A 143 12.50 25.41 -20.34
N ASP A 144 12.61 24.16 -19.91
CA ASP A 144 13.50 23.14 -20.49
C ASP A 144 12.92 22.45 -21.73
N GLY A 145 11.72 22.84 -22.16
CA GLY A 145 11.02 22.25 -23.29
C GLY A 145 10.34 20.90 -22.99
N LYS A 146 10.32 20.47 -21.74
CA LYS A 146 9.73 19.20 -21.32
C LYS A 146 8.34 19.36 -20.71
N PRO A 147 7.47 18.33 -20.78
CA PRO A 147 6.18 18.34 -20.10
C PRO A 147 6.32 18.61 -18.62
N VAL A 148 5.43 19.43 -18.07
CA VAL A 148 5.35 19.69 -16.63
C VAL A 148 4.56 18.56 -15.98
N HIS A 149 5.16 17.86 -15.02
CA HIS A 149 4.50 16.85 -14.19
C HIS A 149 4.10 17.42 -12.82
N PRO A 150 3.00 16.93 -12.23
CA PRO A 150 2.09 15.87 -12.72
C PRO A 150 1.21 16.37 -13.88
N ILE A 151 0.94 15.48 -14.83
CA ILE A 151 -0.01 15.74 -15.90
C ILE A 151 -1.42 15.43 -15.40
N LYS A 152 -2.30 16.42 -15.39
CA LYS A 152 -3.70 16.24 -14.97
C LYS A 152 -4.54 15.62 -16.10
N ALA A 153 -5.58 14.89 -15.73
CA ALA A 153 -6.43 14.19 -16.69
C ALA A 153 -7.31 15.10 -17.56
N ASP A 154 -7.39 16.40 -17.25
CA ASP A 154 -8.04 17.36 -18.12
C ASP A 154 -7.36 17.46 -19.50
N ALA A 155 -6.04 17.24 -19.57
CA ALA A 155 -5.32 17.14 -20.84
C ALA A 155 -5.78 15.96 -21.72
N LEU A 156 -6.37 14.91 -21.11
CA LEU A 156 -6.92 13.75 -21.81
C LEU A 156 -8.33 13.98 -22.36
N LYS A 157 -9.09 14.95 -21.81
CA LYS A 157 -10.49 15.21 -22.20
C LYS A 157 -10.72 15.36 -23.71
N PRO A 158 -9.94 16.15 -24.46
CA PRO A 158 -10.15 16.30 -25.90
C PRO A 158 -9.97 14.99 -26.64
N VAL A 159 -9.06 14.13 -26.17
CA VAL A 159 -8.79 12.82 -26.78
C VAL A 159 -9.96 11.88 -26.55
N VAL A 160 -10.44 11.78 -25.30
CA VAL A 160 -11.63 10.96 -24.94
C VAL A 160 -12.85 11.42 -25.73
N LYS A 161 -13.06 12.75 -25.82
CA LYS A 161 -14.14 13.32 -26.64
C LYS A 161 -14.03 12.92 -28.10
N SER A 162 -12.85 12.98 -28.70
CA SER A 162 -12.63 12.57 -30.08
C SER A 162 -12.97 11.10 -30.33
N TYR A 163 -12.67 10.21 -29.40
CA TYR A 163 -13.08 8.80 -29.49
C TYR A 163 -14.59 8.65 -29.42
N LYS A 164 -15.23 9.36 -28.49
CA LYS A 164 -16.70 9.36 -28.34
C LYS A 164 -17.40 9.88 -29.60
N ASP A 165 -16.91 10.96 -30.17
CA ASP A 165 -17.47 11.55 -31.41
C ASP A 165 -17.36 10.59 -32.62
N GLN A 166 -16.37 9.67 -32.59
CA GLN A 166 -16.19 8.62 -33.59
C GLN A 166 -16.99 7.32 -33.24
N GLY A 167 -17.76 7.31 -32.16
CA GLY A 167 -18.48 6.13 -31.69
C GLY A 167 -17.55 5.02 -31.17
N LYS A 168 -16.33 5.36 -30.78
CA LYS A 168 -15.33 4.41 -30.26
C LYS A 168 -15.21 4.53 -28.74
N PRO A 169 -15.11 3.40 -28.01
CA PRO A 169 -14.84 3.43 -26.59
C PRO A 169 -13.40 3.86 -26.31
N PHE A 170 -13.18 4.53 -25.18
CA PHE A 170 -11.84 4.80 -24.63
C PHE A 170 -11.59 3.82 -23.47
N ASN A 171 -10.77 2.80 -23.72
CA ASN A 171 -10.52 1.74 -22.76
C ASN A 171 -9.16 1.92 -22.07
N MET A 172 -9.13 1.78 -20.74
CA MET A 172 -7.89 1.72 -19.96
C MET A 172 -7.85 0.46 -19.10
N GLY A 173 -6.64 -0.02 -18.83
CA GLY A 173 -6.40 -1.19 -17.99
C GLY A 173 -6.18 -0.82 -16.53
N MET A 174 -6.68 -1.64 -15.62
CA MET A 174 -6.35 -1.67 -14.21
C MET A 174 -6.17 -3.13 -13.78
N VAL A 175 -5.57 -3.38 -12.63
CA VAL A 175 -5.11 -4.75 -12.28
C VAL A 175 -6.16 -5.59 -11.57
N PHE A 176 -7.06 -4.94 -10.81
CA PHE A 176 -8.12 -5.62 -10.05
C PHE A 176 -9.14 -4.60 -9.51
N PRO A 177 -10.44 -4.95 -9.35
CA PRO A 177 -11.47 -3.99 -8.92
C PRO A 177 -11.23 -3.32 -7.57
N VAL A 178 -10.58 -3.98 -6.62
CA VAL A 178 -10.25 -3.43 -5.29
C VAL A 178 -8.75 -3.08 -5.17
N SER A 179 -8.14 -2.62 -6.26
CA SER A 179 -6.74 -2.21 -6.29
C SER A 179 -6.56 -0.71 -6.12
N THR A 180 -5.41 -0.30 -5.58
CA THR A 180 -4.94 1.07 -5.59
C THR A 180 -4.95 1.62 -7.01
N HIS A 181 -4.46 0.85 -7.98
CA HIS A 181 -4.44 1.18 -9.40
C HIS A 181 -5.82 1.57 -9.95
N ASN A 182 -6.87 0.79 -9.61
CA ASN A 182 -8.24 1.12 -10.00
C ASN A 182 -8.72 2.42 -9.34
N TYR A 183 -8.46 2.58 -8.04
CA TYR A 183 -8.95 3.76 -7.32
C TYR A 183 -8.20 5.03 -7.68
N GLU A 184 -6.90 4.96 -7.88
CA GLU A 184 -6.08 6.11 -8.27
C GLU A 184 -6.29 6.50 -9.74
N LEU A 185 -6.45 5.53 -10.63
CA LEU A 185 -6.83 5.82 -12.01
C LEU A 185 -8.20 6.52 -12.07
N ARG A 186 -9.19 6.03 -11.31
CA ARG A 186 -10.49 6.68 -11.15
C ARG A 186 -10.38 8.06 -10.53
N TYR A 187 -9.52 8.20 -9.52
CA TYR A 187 -9.26 9.47 -8.84
C TYR A 187 -8.68 10.50 -9.81
N TRP A 188 -7.62 10.13 -10.54
CA TRP A 188 -6.96 10.98 -11.53
C TRP A 188 -7.91 11.42 -12.64
N LEU A 189 -8.67 10.50 -13.22
CA LEU A 189 -9.67 10.79 -14.25
C LEU A 189 -10.73 11.75 -13.73
N ALA A 190 -11.30 11.49 -12.57
CA ALA A 190 -12.34 12.30 -11.94
C ALA A 190 -11.83 13.70 -11.56
N ALA A 191 -10.61 13.82 -11.03
CA ALA A 191 -9.97 15.11 -10.74
C ALA A 191 -9.78 15.97 -11.99
N GLY A 192 -9.58 15.35 -13.17
CA GLY A 192 -9.58 16.01 -14.46
C GLY A 192 -10.98 16.24 -15.05
N GLY A 193 -12.05 15.79 -14.37
CA GLY A 193 -13.45 15.94 -14.81
C GLY A 193 -13.89 14.92 -15.87
N LEU A 194 -13.24 13.76 -15.93
CA LEU A 194 -13.67 12.59 -16.69
C LEU A 194 -14.33 11.58 -15.74
N ASN A 195 -15.50 11.05 -16.13
CA ASN A 195 -16.19 10.04 -15.33
C ASN A 195 -15.61 8.65 -15.61
N PRO A 196 -15.00 7.97 -14.63
CA PRO A 196 -14.46 6.62 -14.81
C PRO A 196 -15.52 5.52 -14.71
N GLY A 197 -16.80 5.90 -14.49
CA GLY A 197 -17.92 4.98 -14.27
C GLY A 197 -18.11 4.57 -12.82
N PHE A 198 -19.21 3.85 -12.60
CA PHE A 198 -19.62 3.38 -11.26
C PHE A 198 -19.95 1.89 -11.30
N TYR A 199 -19.71 1.22 -10.18
CA TYR A 199 -20.20 -0.13 -9.91
C TYR A 199 -21.66 -0.05 -9.44
N ALA A 200 -22.48 -0.97 -9.87
CA ALA A 200 -23.87 -1.10 -9.40
C ALA A 200 -24.21 -2.56 -9.07
N PRO A 201 -23.61 -3.12 -8.00
CA PRO A 201 -23.76 -4.54 -7.63
C PRO A 201 -25.21 -4.95 -7.41
N LEU A 202 -26.06 -4.06 -6.86
CA LEU A 202 -27.49 -4.32 -6.66
C LEU A 202 -28.26 -4.54 -7.97
N LYS A 203 -27.70 -4.07 -9.10
CA LYS A 203 -28.23 -4.30 -10.46
C LYS A 203 -27.49 -5.41 -11.21
N GLY A 204 -26.61 -6.16 -10.52
CA GLY A 204 -25.78 -7.20 -11.10
C GLY A 204 -24.58 -6.71 -11.91
N ASP A 205 -24.26 -5.41 -11.87
CA ASP A 205 -23.07 -4.86 -12.54
C ASP A 205 -21.83 -4.99 -11.65
N ASN A 206 -20.82 -5.71 -12.15
CA ASN A 206 -19.52 -5.88 -11.50
C ASN A 206 -18.38 -5.25 -12.31
N THR A 207 -18.69 -4.54 -13.40
CA THR A 207 -17.69 -3.99 -14.31
C THR A 207 -17.25 -2.57 -13.93
N GLY A 208 -18.11 -1.82 -13.23
CA GLY A 208 -17.85 -0.45 -12.80
C GLY A 208 -17.83 0.56 -13.95
N GLN A 209 -18.65 0.31 -14.99
CA GLN A 209 -18.65 1.11 -16.23
C GLN A 209 -19.91 1.96 -16.42
N GLN A 210 -20.82 2.00 -15.43
CA GLN A 210 -22.05 2.80 -15.57
C GLN A 210 -21.72 4.29 -15.66
N GLN A 211 -22.25 4.96 -16.67
CA GLN A 211 -22.04 6.39 -16.97
C GLN A 211 -20.59 6.77 -17.28
N ALA A 212 -19.75 5.83 -17.69
CA ALA A 212 -18.33 6.09 -17.92
C ALA A 212 -18.05 6.87 -19.20
N ASP A 213 -17.15 7.86 -19.10
CA ASP A 213 -16.44 8.45 -20.24
C ASP A 213 -15.24 7.60 -20.64
N VAL A 214 -14.61 6.94 -19.66
CA VAL A 214 -13.47 6.03 -19.82
C VAL A 214 -13.84 4.67 -19.21
N LEU A 215 -13.75 3.62 -20.03
CA LEU A 215 -14.03 2.25 -19.60
C LEU A 215 -12.78 1.62 -19.01
N LEU A 216 -12.90 1.03 -17.81
CA LEU A 216 -11.79 0.35 -17.15
C LEU A 216 -11.98 -1.17 -17.20
N SER A 217 -10.90 -1.89 -17.50
CA SER A 217 -10.91 -3.36 -17.59
C SER A 217 -9.72 -3.97 -16.85
N VAL A 218 -9.92 -5.18 -16.32
CA VAL A 218 -8.88 -5.92 -15.60
C VAL A 218 -7.86 -6.50 -16.59
N THR A 219 -6.58 -6.20 -16.35
CA THR A 219 -5.46 -6.80 -17.09
C THR A 219 -4.36 -7.16 -16.08
N PRO A 220 -3.85 -8.40 -16.08
CA PRO A 220 -2.73 -8.78 -15.23
C PRO A 220 -1.48 -7.91 -15.47
N PRO A 221 -0.74 -7.52 -14.42
CA PRO A 221 0.38 -6.58 -14.56
C PRO A 221 1.40 -6.93 -15.67
N PRO A 222 1.92 -8.17 -15.79
CA PRO A 222 2.90 -8.47 -16.82
C PRO A 222 2.35 -8.42 -18.26
N GLN A 223 1.01 -8.41 -18.42
CA GLN A 223 0.34 -8.36 -19.72
C GLN A 223 0.04 -6.93 -20.17
N MET A 224 0.15 -5.94 -19.29
CA MET A 224 -0.20 -4.54 -19.58
C MET A 224 0.52 -3.96 -20.81
N PRO A 225 1.87 -4.09 -20.95
CA PRO A 225 2.57 -3.55 -22.12
C PRO A 225 2.11 -4.19 -23.44
N ALA A 226 1.93 -5.51 -23.47
CA ALA A 226 1.47 -6.20 -24.68
C ALA A 226 0.04 -5.84 -25.06
N THR A 227 -0.85 -5.66 -24.09
CA THR A 227 -2.25 -5.26 -24.30
C THR A 227 -2.34 -3.81 -24.80
N LEU A 228 -1.46 -2.93 -24.32
CA LEU A 228 -1.30 -1.56 -24.82
C LEU A 228 -0.79 -1.54 -26.28
N GLU A 229 0.26 -2.31 -26.56
CA GLU A 229 0.84 -2.42 -27.91
C GLU A 229 -0.17 -2.94 -28.93
N ALA A 230 -1.00 -3.91 -28.52
CA ALA A 230 -2.08 -4.45 -29.35
C ALA A 230 -3.24 -3.46 -29.58
N GLY A 231 -3.28 -2.34 -28.82
CA GLY A 231 -4.34 -1.34 -28.93
C GLY A 231 -5.68 -1.77 -28.30
N THR A 232 -5.72 -2.85 -27.54
CA THR A 232 -6.92 -3.30 -26.81
C THR A 232 -7.25 -2.33 -25.69
N ILE A 233 -6.23 -1.80 -25.01
CA ILE A 233 -6.32 -0.68 -24.08
C ILE A 233 -5.48 0.49 -24.61
N LEU A 234 -5.89 1.70 -24.23
CA LEU A 234 -5.25 2.95 -24.69
C LEU A 234 -4.35 3.57 -23.62
N GLY A 235 -4.40 3.03 -22.44
CA GLY A 235 -3.58 3.35 -21.28
C GLY A 235 -3.86 2.36 -20.18
N TYR A 236 -3.12 2.46 -19.08
CA TYR A 236 -3.30 1.60 -17.91
C TYR A 236 -2.69 2.24 -16.66
N SER A 237 -3.13 1.76 -15.49
CA SER A 237 -2.44 1.97 -14.22
C SER A 237 -1.88 0.65 -13.70
N VAL A 238 -0.59 0.61 -13.40
CA VAL A 238 0.11 -0.62 -12.99
C VAL A 238 1.33 -0.30 -12.13
N GLY A 239 1.75 -1.26 -11.30
CA GLY A 239 3.03 -1.22 -10.59
C GLY A 239 4.24 -1.45 -11.51
N GLU A 240 5.42 -1.08 -11.02
CA GLU A 240 6.66 -1.31 -11.75
C GLU A 240 7.05 -2.82 -11.75
N PRO A 241 7.77 -3.26 -12.81
CA PRO A 241 8.48 -2.47 -13.84
C PRO A 241 7.68 -2.24 -15.13
N TRP A 242 6.39 -2.44 -15.14
CA TRP A 242 5.60 -2.55 -16.37
C TRP A 242 5.31 -1.20 -17.05
N ASN A 243 5.42 -0.07 -16.34
CA ASN A 243 5.43 1.26 -16.98
C ASN A 243 6.78 1.50 -17.66
N GLN A 244 7.87 1.23 -16.97
CA GLN A 244 9.23 1.38 -17.54
C GLN A 244 9.46 0.43 -18.71
N ALA A 245 8.88 -0.77 -18.70
CA ALA A 245 8.91 -1.69 -19.84
C ALA A 245 8.26 -1.06 -21.08
N ALA A 246 7.16 -0.36 -20.94
CA ALA A 246 6.50 0.35 -22.04
C ALA A 246 7.36 1.52 -22.57
N VAL A 247 7.99 2.28 -21.68
CA VAL A 247 8.90 3.37 -22.06
C VAL A 247 10.09 2.86 -22.84
N VAL A 248 10.79 1.84 -22.30
CA VAL A 248 11.98 1.26 -22.95
C VAL A 248 11.63 0.66 -24.31
N LYS A 249 10.48 0.01 -24.41
CA LYS A 249 9.96 -0.54 -25.67
C LYS A 249 9.49 0.54 -26.65
N GLY A 250 9.25 1.76 -26.17
CA GLY A 250 8.80 2.89 -27.00
C GLY A 250 7.32 2.79 -27.40
N ILE A 251 6.47 2.17 -26.58
CA ILE A 251 5.03 1.95 -26.84
C ILE A 251 4.11 2.77 -25.95
N GLY A 252 4.63 3.36 -24.87
CA GLY A 252 3.81 4.11 -23.92
C GLY A 252 4.60 5.17 -23.16
N VAL A 253 3.86 6.12 -22.60
CA VAL A 253 4.38 7.26 -21.84
C VAL A 253 3.62 7.35 -20.52
N PRO A 254 4.30 7.20 -19.37
CA PRO A 254 3.73 7.53 -18.08
C PRO A 254 3.37 8.99 -17.98
N VAL A 255 2.16 9.31 -17.58
CA VAL A 255 1.65 10.69 -17.49
C VAL A 255 1.50 11.17 -16.05
N VAL A 256 1.34 10.26 -15.11
CA VAL A 256 1.21 10.55 -13.69
C VAL A 256 1.66 9.35 -12.87
N THR A 257 2.36 9.60 -11.77
CA THR A 257 2.68 8.57 -10.77
C THR A 257 1.59 8.54 -9.70
N ASP A 258 1.51 7.44 -8.95
CA ASP A 258 0.61 7.36 -7.81
C ASP A 258 0.98 8.34 -6.69
N ASP A 259 2.27 8.60 -6.49
CA ASP A 259 2.74 9.66 -5.59
C ASP A 259 2.24 11.06 -6.00
N ASP A 260 2.09 11.32 -7.29
CA ASP A 260 1.46 12.54 -7.79
C ASP A 260 -0.04 12.60 -7.50
N VAL A 261 -0.73 11.45 -7.52
CA VAL A 261 -2.16 11.37 -7.23
C VAL A 261 -2.42 11.53 -5.74
N TRP A 262 -1.64 10.84 -4.92
CA TRP A 262 -1.65 10.92 -3.47
C TRP A 262 -0.23 10.70 -2.90
N HIS A 263 0.38 11.75 -2.41
CA HIS A 263 1.76 11.72 -1.90
C HIS A 263 1.95 10.69 -0.77
N ASN A 264 2.92 9.80 -0.95
CA ASN A 264 3.20 8.69 -0.02
C ASN A 264 1.98 7.80 0.23
N ASN A 265 1.27 7.45 -0.82
CA ASN A 265 0.11 6.55 -0.74
C ASN A 265 0.54 5.13 -0.33
N PRO A 266 -0.26 4.43 0.51
CA PRO A 266 -0.05 3.00 0.77
C PRO A 266 -0.43 2.19 -0.47
N GLU A 267 0.30 1.11 -0.77
CA GLU A 267 0.04 0.39 -2.01
C GLU A 267 -0.20 -1.10 -1.80
N LYS A 268 0.77 -1.84 -1.26
CA LYS A 268 0.66 -3.28 -1.03
C LYS A 268 0.66 -3.62 0.46
N VAL A 269 0.09 -4.78 0.76
CA VAL A 269 0.15 -5.38 2.10
C VAL A 269 0.58 -6.84 2.00
N PHE A 270 1.08 -7.40 3.09
CA PHE A 270 1.22 -8.84 3.23
C PHE A 270 -0.03 -9.39 3.94
N GLY A 271 -0.85 -10.16 3.22
CA GLY A 271 -2.12 -10.66 3.70
C GLY A 271 -2.08 -12.14 4.04
N VAL A 272 -2.83 -12.52 5.08
CA VAL A 272 -3.08 -13.90 5.50
C VAL A 272 -4.57 -14.08 5.79
N SER A 273 -5.09 -15.31 5.75
CA SER A 273 -6.45 -15.53 6.23
C SER A 273 -6.52 -15.31 7.75
N LYS A 274 -7.65 -14.81 8.24
CA LYS A 274 -7.86 -14.61 9.68
C LYS A 274 -7.68 -15.91 10.44
N SER A 275 -8.23 -17.02 9.92
CA SER A 275 -8.08 -18.35 10.54
C SER A 275 -6.63 -18.82 10.60
N TRP A 276 -5.81 -18.50 9.60
CA TRP A 276 -4.37 -18.78 9.64
C TRP A 276 -3.66 -17.95 10.72
N ALA A 277 -3.96 -16.64 10.80
CA ALA A 277 -3.38 -15.78 11.83
C ALA A 277 -3.74 -16.20 13.25
N GLU A 278 -4.98 -16.67 13.47
CA GLU A 278 -5.44 -17.19 14.76
C GLU A 278 -4.81 -18.53 15.10
N LYS A 279 -4.54 -19.38 14.10
CA LYS A 279 -3.95 -20.70 14.29
C LYS A 279 -2.43 -20.65 14.49
N TYR A 280 -1.74 -19.69 13.88
CA TYR A 280 -0.29 -19.58 13.85
C TYR A 280 0.20 -18.19 14.29
N PRO A 281 -0.19 -17.70 15.50
CA PRO A 281 0.12 -16.34 15.91
C PRO A 281 1.62 -16.08 16.07
N ASN A 282 2.42 -17.03 16.59
CA ASN A 282 3.87 -16.85 16.68
C ASN A 282 4.52 -16.86 15.30
N THR A 283 4.13 -17.77 14.43
CA THR A 283 4.59 -17.80 13.03
C THR A 283 4.34 -16.47 12.34
N HIS A 284 3.17 -15.85 12.55
CA HIS A 284 2.83 -14.55 11.97
C HIS A 284 3.77 -13.44 12.44
N ILE A 285 4.10 -13.41 13.75
CA ILE A 285 5.06 -12.43 14.31
C ILE A 285 6.45 -12.63 13.72
N HIS A 286 6.97 -13.87 13.67
CA HIS A 286 8.26 -14.18 13.07
C HIS A 286 8.32 -13.78 11.58
N LEU A 287 7.24 -14.03 10.84
CA LEU A 287 7.13 -13.64 9.45
C LEU A 287 7.21 -12.11 9.29
N VAL A 288 6.47 -11.35 10.11
CA VAL A 288 6.50 -9.88 10.10
C VAL A 288 7.89 -9.36 10.48
N LYS A 289 8.59 -9.96 11.44
CA LYS A 289 9.98 -9.60 11.79
C LYS A 289 10.91 -9.71 10.58
N ALA A 290 10.84 -10.82 9.85
CA ALA A 290 11.64 -11.03 8.64
C ALA A 290 11.35 -9.97 7.56
N LEU A 291 10.08 -9.65 7.33
CA LEU A 291 9.65 -8.66 6.34
C LEU A 291 10.04 -7.22 6.73
N ILE A 292 9.96 -6.86 8.01
CA ILE A 292 10.43 -5.56 8.51
C ILE A 292 11.93 -5.38 8.21
N ARG A 293 12.76 -6.40 8.49
CA ARG A 293 14.20 -6.36 8.21
C ARG A 293 14.49 -6.20 6.72
N ALA A 294 13.75 -6.92 5.89
CA ALA A 294 13.90 -6.83 4.43
C ALA A 294 13.52 -5.44 3.89
N ALA A 295 12.43 -4.88 4.36
CA ALA A 295 12.02 -3.53 4.01
C ALA A 295 13.04 -2.47 4.46
N TYR A 296 13.56 -2.60 5.67
CA TYR A 296 14.63 -1.73 6.19
C TYR A 296 15.87 -1.79 5.30
N TRP A 297 16.33 -2.99 4.95
CA TRP A 297 17.49 -3.17 4.08
C TRP A 297 17.32 -2.49 2.71
N LEU A 298 16.11 -2.49 2.16
CA LEU A 298 15.82 -1.83 0.88
C LEU A 298 16.00 -0.31 0.93
N ASP A 299 15.73 0.31 2.06
CA ASP A 299 15.71 1.77 2.20
C ASP A 299 16.90 2.34 3.00
N GLU A 300 17.67 1.48 3.70
CA GLU A 300 18.78 1.94 4.54
C GLU A 300 19.84 2.70 3.75
N ASN A 301 20.56 3.61 4.43
CA ASN A 301 21.65 4.39 3.85
C ASN A 301 21.27 5.09 2.53
N ASN A 302 20.09 5.72 2.48
CA ASN A 302 19.58 6.42 1.30
C ASN A 302 19.47 5.50 0.08
N ASN A 303 18.83 4.34 0.24
CA ASN A 303 18.61 3.35 -0.82
C ASN A 303 19.90 2.70 -1.37
N ALA A 304 20.95 2.62 -0.55
CA ALA A 304 22.26 2.10 -1.01
C ALA A 304 22.19 0.68 -1.59
N ASN A 305 21.25 -0.13 -1.15
CA ASN A 305 21.10 -1.52 -1.55
C ASN A 305 20.19 -1.72 -2.79
N ARG A 306 19.61 -0.64 -3.33
CA ARG A 306 18.65 -0.74 -4.45
C ARG A 306 19.23 -1.37 -5.70
N GLN A 307 20.51 -1.13 -6.01
CA GLN A 307 21.16 -1.75 -7.16
C GLN A 307 21.34 -3.28 -6.99
N GLU A 308 21.61 -3.74 -5.77
CA GLU A 308 21.63 -5.17 -5.46
C GLU A 308 20.21 -5.77 -5.57
N ALA A 309 19.20 -5.07 -5.02
CA ALA A 309 17.80 -5.46 -5.13
C ALA A 309 17.34 -5.61 -6.60
N VAL A 310 17.78 -4.71 -7.50
CA VAL A 310 17.53 -4.81 -8.94
C VAL A 310 18.06 -6.13 -9.49
N GLY A 311 19.28 -6.52 -9.10
CA GLY A 311 19.88 -7.80 -9.52
C GLY A 311 19.10 -9.02 -9.02
N LEU A 312 18.58 -8.95 -7.80
CA LEU A 312 17.72 -10.01 -7.25
C LEU A 312 16.40 -10.09 -8.02
N LEU A 313 15.69 -8.97 -8.17
CA LEU A 313 14.38 -8.93 -8.83
C LEU A 313 14.42 -9.31 -10.31
N ALA A 314 15.55 -9.10 -10.99
CA ALA A 314 15.73 -9.48 -12.39
C ALA A 314 15.79 -11.00 -12.61
N LYS A 315 16.02 -11.80 -11.55
CA LYS A 315 16.00 -13.26 -11.65
C LYS A 315 14.63 -13.78 -12.11
N PRO A 316 14.58 -14.80 -12.98
CA PRO A 316 13.32 -15.35 -13.52
C PRO A 316 12.32 -15.83 -12.45
N GLU A 317 12.82 -16.31 -11.31
CA GLU A 317 12.02 -16.77 -10.18
C GLU A 317 11.28 -15.65 -9.46
N TYR A 318 11.69 -14.38 -9.60
CA TYR A 318 11.05 -13.21 -9.04
C TYR A 318 10.29 -12.41 -10.10
N VAL A 319 10.72 -11.20 -10.42
CA VAL A 319 10.06 -10.38 -11.45
C VAL A 319 10.41 -10.85 -12.86
N GLY A 320 11.70 -11.14 -13.11
CA GLY A 320 12.18 -11.66 -14.37
C GLY A 320 12.17 -10.65 -15.53
N ALA A 321 12.08 -9.36 -15.24
CA ALA A 321 12.25 -8.30 -16.22
C ALA A 321 13.73 -7.91 -16.36
N ASP A 322 14.08 -7.25 -17.46
CA ASP A 322 15.46 -6.74 -17.67
C ASP A 322 15.88 -5.83 -16.51
N ALA A 323 17.06 -6.05 -15.97
CA ALA A 323 17.61 -5.29 -14.86
C ALA A 323 17.66 -3.78 -15.15
N LYS A 324 17.91 -3.36 -16.39
CA LYS A 324 17.91 -1.95 -16.77
C LYS A 324 16.51 -1.32 -16.68
N VAL A 325 15.48 -2.10 -17.01
CA VAL A 325 14.09 -1.66 -16.90
C VAL A 325 13.71 -1.51 -15.43
N ILE A 326 14.03 -2.50 -14.59
CA ILE A 326 13.78 -2.45 -13.14
C ILE A 326 14.51 -1.26 -12.50
N ALA A 327 15.78 -1.04 -12.88
CA ALA A 327 16.61 0.03 -12.33
C ALA A 327 16.03 1.44 -12.58
N ASN A 328 15.29 1.64 -13.67
CA ASN A 328 14.73 2.95 -14.02
C ASN A 328 13.80 3.54 -12.94
N SER A 329 13.18 2.69 -12.11
CA SER A 329 12.29 3.14 -11.02
C SER A 329 12.80 2.77 -9.63
N MET A 330 13.70 1.78 -9.52
CA MET A 330 14.20 1.30 -8.22
C MET A 330 15.40 2.08 -7.68
N THR A 331 16.12 2.81 -8.52
CA THR A 331 17.42 3.42 -8.18
C THR A 331 17.38 4.94 -8.09
N GLY A 332 16.23 5.52 -7.73
CA GLY A 332 16.10 6.95 -7.46
C GLY A 332 15.79 7.80 -8.67
N THR A 333 15.34 7.20 -9.76
CA THR A 333 14.92 7.88 -10.99
C THR A 333 13.59 7.33 -11.47
N PHE A 334 12.95 8.07 -12.40
CA PHE A 334 11.80 7.60 -13.17
C PHE A 334 11.86 8.19 -14.58
N GLU A 335 11.67 7.35 -15.60
CA GLU A 335 11.68 7.77 -17.00
C GLU A 335 10.24 7.91 -17.51
N PHE A 336 9.85 9.11 -17.90
CA PHE A 336 8.50 9.40 -18.39
C PHE A 336 8.40 9.16 -19.91
N GLU A 337 9.18 9.83 -20.69
CA GLU A 337 9.32 9.59 -22.12
C GLU A 337 10.74 9.11 -22.38
N LYS A 338 10.98 8.33 -23.42
CA LYS A 338 12.32 7.82 -23.72
C LYS A 338 13.34 8.94 -23.79
N GLY A 339 14.31 8.92 -22.87
CA GLY A 339 15.31 9.97 -22.70
C GLY A 339 14.92 11.07 -21.70
N ASP A 340 13.69 11.10 -21.19
CA ASP A 340 13.27 12.03 -20.13
C ASP A 340 13.26 11.33 -18.75
N LYS A 341 14.45 10.96 -18.29
CA LYS A 341 14.67 10.38 -16.98
C LYS A 341 14.84 11.49 -15.94
N ARG A 342 14.02 11.46 -14.89
CA ARG A 342 13.99 12.48 -13.83
C ARG A 342 14.35 11.89 -12.48
N PRO A 343 14.90 12.69 -11.53
CA PRO A 343 15.07 12.26 -10.14
C PRO A 343 13.72 11.90 -9.51
N ALA A 344 13.65 10.76 -8.83
CA ALA A 344 12.46 10.25 -8.14
C ALA A 344 12.90 9.29 -7.03
N ALA A 345 13.61 9.81 -6.02
CA ALA A 345 14.16 9.00 -4.93
C ALA A 345 13.07 8.27 -4.12
N ASP A 346 11.89 8.86 -4.04
CA ASP A 346 10.74 8.36 -3.28
C ASP A 346 9.66 7.74 -4.18
N PHE A 347 10.00 7.40 -5.42
CA PHE A 347 9.05 6.75 -6.32
C PHE A 347 8.49 5.43 -5.73
N ASN A 348 9.33 4.66 -5.02
CA ASN A 348 8.89 3.48 -4.29
C ASN A 348 9.65 3.40 -2.96
N ILE A 349 8.92 3.44 -1.85
CA ILE A 349 9.42 3.46 -0.49
C ILE A 349 9.01 2.16 0.20
N PHE A 350 9.99 1.46 0.81
CA PHE A 350 9.71 0.18 1.48
C PHE A 350 9.70 0.28 3.00
N PHE A 351 10.43 1.22 3.58
CA PHE A 351 10.53 1.33 5.04
C PHE A 351 10.41 2.77 5.57
N ARG A 352 11.05 3.74 4.90
CA ARG A 352 11.00 5.15 5.32
C ARG A 352 9.55 5.64 5.43
N HIS A 353 9.34 6.70 6.20
CA HIS A 353 8.02 7.29 6.46
C HIS A 353 7.01 6.31 7.10
N ASN A 354 7.52 5.36 7.88
CA ASN A 354 6.71 4.29 8.49
C ASN A 354 5.93 3.46 7.45
N ALA A 355 6.51 3.24 6.28
CA ALA A 355 5.86 2.57 5.14
C ALA A 355 5.31 1.19 5.51
N THR A 356 5.96 0.50 6.46
CA THR A 356 5.57 -0.86 6.87
C THR A 356 4.48 -0.93 7.93
N TYR A 357 4.17 0.19 8.61
CA TYR A 357 3.15 0.23 9.65
C TYR A 357 1.74 0.20 9.04
N PRO A 358 0.86 -0.74 9.43
CA PRO A 358 -0.48 -0.84 8.86
C PRO A 358 -1.45 0.15 9.53
N TYR A 359 -1.52 1.37 9.00
CA TYR A 359 -2.39 2.42 9.52
C TYR A 359 -3.86 2.15 9.25
N TYR A 360 -4.72 2.31 10.26
CA TYR A 360 -6.18 2.26 10.08
C TYR A 360 -6.68 3.33 9.11
N SER A 361 -6.09 4.53 9.17
CA SER A 361 -6.45 5.60 8.24
C SER A 361 -6.21 5.23 6.77
N ASP A 362 -5.18 4.43 6.48
CA ASP A 362 -4.93 3.93 5.13
C ASP A 362 -6.02 2.94 4.70
N ALA A 363 -6.40 2.01 5.57
CA ALA A 363 -7.51 1.08 5.33
C ALA A 363 -8.84 1.82 5.09
N ILE A 364 -9.11 2.86 5.87
CA ILE A 364 -10.33 3.69 5.75
C ILE A 364 -10.38 4.38 4.39
N TRP A 365 -9.24 4.87 3.87
CA TRP A 365 -9.21 5.47 2.54
C TRP A 365 -9.72 4.51 1.46
N TYR A 366 -9.25 3.26 1.45
CA TYR A 366 -9.73 2.24 0.50
C TYR A 366 -11.23 2.01 0.61
N LEU A 367 -11.75 1.92 1.82
CA LEU A 367 -13.18 1.75 2.07
C LEU A 367 -14.00 2.96 1.57
N THR A 368 -13.46 4.19 1.69
CA THR A 368 -14.09 5.37 1.09
C THR A 368 -14.13 5.30 -0.43
N GLN A 369 -13.08 4.80 -1.08
CA GLN A 369 -13.07 4.62 -2.53
C GLN A 369 -14.04 3.51 -2.98
N MET A 370 -14.12 2.40 -2.25
CA MET A 370 -15.15 1.37 -2.50
C MET A 370 -16.56 1.96 -2.44
N ARG A 371 -16.82 2.86 -1.49
CA ARG A 371 -18.10 3.59 -1.38
C ARG A 371 -18.24 4.62 -2.50
N ARG A 372 -17.23 5.44 -2.75
CA ARG A 372 -17.25 6.48 -3.78
C ARG A 372 -17.65 5.94 -5.15
N TRP A 373 -17.17 4.77 -5.49
CA TRP A 373 -17.37 4.16 -6.82
C TRP A 373 -18.51 3.15 -6.87
N GLY A 374 -19.24 2.95 -5.76
CA GLY A 374 -20.44 2.11 -5.72
C GLY A 374 -20.23 0.64 -5.47
N GLN A 375 -19.00 0.18 -5.17
CA GLN A 375 -18.74 -1.20 -4.77
C GLN A 375 -19.40 -1.53 -3.42
N ILE A 376 -19.46 -0.54 -2.52
CA ILE A 376 -20.30 -0.55 -1.32
C ILE A 376 -21.50 0.35 -1.63
N PRO A 377 -22.66 -0.22 -2.01
CA PRO A 377 -23.80 0.55 -2.52
C PRO A 377 -24.56 1.30 -1.44
N GLU A 378 -24.53 0.81 -0.18
CA GLU A 378 -25.22 1.48 0.93
C GLU A 378 -24.33 2.52 1.60
N ALA A 379 -24.97 3.59 2.11
CA ALA A 379 -24.31 4.54 3.00
C ALA A 379 -23.88 3.85 4.30
N LYS A 380 -22.70 4.21 4.80
CA LYS A 380 -22.15 3.69 6.05
C LYS A 380 -21.83 4.85 7.00
N PRO A 381 -22.09 4.72 8.30
CA PRO A 381 -21.65 5.73 9.28
C PRO A 381 -20.13 5.70 9.46
N ASP A 382 -19.53 6.78 9.96
CA ASP A 382 -18.07 6.90 10.11
C ASP A 382 -17.46 5.77 10.94
N ASN A 383 -18.13 5.33 12.01
CA ASN A 383 -17.63 4.23 12.84
C ASN A 383 -17.57 2.88 12.09
N TRP A 384 -18.41 2.67 11.08
CA TRP A 384 -18.33 1.44 10.27
C TRP A 384 -16.96 1.31 9.56
N TYR A 385 -16.45 2.43 9.04
CA TYR A 385 -15.13 2.44 8.39
C TYR A 385 -14.01 2.12 9.38
N ALA A 386 -14.08 2.70 10.57
CA ALA A 386 -13.10 2.46 11.63
C ALA A 386 -13.15 1.00 12.13
N ASP A 387 -14.35 0.44 12.33
CA ASP A 387 -14.54 -0.92 12.80
C ASP A 387 -14.06 -1.94 11.75
N MET A 388 -14.35 -1.69 10.47
CA MET A 388 -13.87 -2.54 9.37
C MET A 388 -12.33 -2.49 9.25
N ALA A 389 -11.72 -1.31 9.36
CA ALA A 389 -10.27 -1.16 9.37
C ALA A 389 -9.61 -1.99 10.49
N LYS A 390 -10.16 -1.96 11.70
CA LYS A 390 -9.67 -2.74 12.86
C LYS A 390 -9.86 -4.26 12.70
N GLN A 391 -10.90 -4.68 11.98
CA GLN A 391 -11.08 -6.10 11.67
C GLN A 391 -9.97 -6.64 10.77
N VAL A 392 -9.44 -5.83 9.86
CA VAL A 392 -8.51 -6.25 8.80
C VAL A 392 -7.06 -5.90 9.13
N TYR A 393 -6.77 -4.69 9.57
CA TYR A 393 -5.42 -4.22 9.87
C TYR A 393 -5.06 -4.52 11.32
N LYS A 394 -3.87 -5.12 11.53
CA LYS A 394 -3.40 -5.66 12.81
C LYS A 394 -2.09 -4.98 13.26
N PRO A 395 -2.10 -3.68 13.57
CA PRO A 395 -0.89 -2.98 14.02
C PRO A 395 -0.33 -3.53 15.33
N GLU A 396 -1.13 -4.23 16.14
CA GLU A 396 -0.67 -4.89 17.36
C GLU A 396 0.34 -6.01 17.08
N VAL A 397 0.16 -6.77 15.99
CA VAL A 397 1.11 -7.82 15.57
C VAL A 397 2.40 -7.19 15.05
N TYR A 398 2.29 -6.12 14.24
CA TYR A 398 3.44 -5.34 13.77
C TYR A 398 4.25 -4.78 14.95
N ARG A 399 3.57 -4.16 15.91
CA ARG A 399 4.20 -3.59 17.09
C ARG A 399 4.99 -4.64 17.87
N GLN A 400 4.40 -5.80 18.13
CA GLN A 400 5.11 -6.88 18.83
C GLN A 400 6.35 -7.32 18.07
N ALA A 401 6.26 -7.53 16.75
CA ALA A 401 7.39 -7.88 15.91
C ALA A 401 8.52 -6.80 15.98
N ALA A 402 8.15 -5.54 15.92
CA ALA A 402 9.10 -4.43 15.99
C ALA A 402 9.77 -4.33 17.37
N GLU A 403 9.01 -4.43 18.46
CA GLU A 403 9.53 -4.40 19.84
C GLU A 403 10.50 -5.57 20.10
N GLU A 404 10.25 -6.75 19.55
CA GLU A 404 11.17 -7.89 19.64
C GLU A 404 12.45 -7.67 18.84
N LEU A 405 12.37 -7.12 17.62
CA LEU A 405 13.56 -6.76 16.85
C LEU A 405 14.44 -5.73 17.56
N ILE A 406 13.83 -4.78 18.28
CA ILE A 406 14.55 -3.82 19.12
C ILE A 406 15.22 -4.54 20.30
N ALA A 407 14.49 -5.39 21.00
CA ALA A 407 15.01 -6.15 22.15
C ALA A 407 16.16 -7.10 21.76
N GLU A 408 16.10 -7.68 20.56
CA GLU A 408 17.14 -8.53 19.98
C GLU A 408 18.35 -7.72 19.46
N GLY A 409 18.29 -6.39 19.49
CA GLY A 409 19.36 -5.52 18.98
C GLY A 409 19.51 -5.54 17.45
N LYS A 410 18.54 -6.07 16.73
CA LYS A 410 18.51 -6.13 15.26
C LYS A 410 18.09 -4.80 14.65
N MET A 411 17.28 -4.01 15.35
CA MET A 411 16.81 -2.69 14.95
C MET A 411 16.77 -1.73 16.15
N LYS A 412 16.59 -0.43 15.88
CA LYS A 412 16.55 0.62 16.91
C LYS A 412 15.13 1.12 17.11
N ALA A 413 14.79 1.58 18.30
CA ALA A 413 13.50 2.19 18.58
C ALA A 413 13.22 3.42 17.69
N SER A 414 14.27 4.15 17.29
CA SER A 414 14.17 5.30 16.37
C SER A 414 13.77 4.92 14.94
N ASP A 415 13.83 3.64 14.58
CA ASP A 415 13.45 3.14 13.25
C ASP A 415 11.92 3.00 13.10
N PHE A 416 11.18 3.10 14.21
CA PHE A 416 9.75 2.85 14.28
C PHE A 416 8.97 4.07 14.79
N PRO A 417 7.65 4.11 14.60
CA PRO A 417 6.79 5.07 15.27
C PRO A 417 6.94 4.99 16.80
N ASP A 418 6.70 6.08 17.49
CA ASP A 418 6.55 6.07 18.96
C ASP A 418 5.26 5.32 19.33
N PHE A 419 5.36 4.02 19.56
CA PHE A 419 4.22 3.15 19.84
C PHE A 419 3.41 3.55 21.09
N ALA A 420 3.98 4.37 21.99
CA ALA A 420 3.22 4.90 23.12
C ALA A 420 2.22 5.99 22.71
N LYS A 421 2.43 6.62 21.56
CA LYS A 421 1.60 7.71 21.03
C LYS A 421 0.85 7.31 19.75
N GLU A 422 1.26 6.21 19.11
CA GLU A 422 0.67 5.78 17.84
C GLU A 422 -0.77 5.31 18.01
N THR A 423 -1.68 5.90 17.23
CA THR A 423 -3.13 5.62 17.29
C THR A 423 -3.63 4.82 16.08
N GLY A 424 -2.78 4.60 15.09
CA GLY A 424 -3.16 4.02 13.80
C GLY A 424 -3.77 5.02 12.82
N TYR A 425 -3.71 6.32 13.13
CA TYR A 425 -4.26 7.37 12.27
C TYR A 425 -3.17 8.38 11.90
N LYS A 426 -2.94 8.54 10.61
CA LYS A 426 -2.12 9.64 10.08
C LYS A 426 -2.86 10.96 10.28
N ALA A 427 -2.11 12.05 10.40
CA ALA A 427 -2.69 13.40 10.43
C ALA A 427 -3.49 13.67 9.13
N PRO A 428 -4.53 14.54 9.19
CA PRO A 428 -5.24 14.96 7.98
C PRO A 428 -4.28 15.47 6.92
N ASP A 429 -4.51 15.07 5.67
CA ASP A 429 -3.63 15.32 4.54
C ASP A 429 -4.41 15.86 3.34
N ASN A 430 -3.85 16.85 2.64
CA ASN A 430 -4.40 17.42 1.41
C ASN A 430 -3.44 17.29 0.22
N LYS A 431 -2.46 16.41 0.31
CA LYS A 431 -1.46 16.18 -0.74
C LYS A 431 -1.99 15.21 -1.80
N PHE A 432 -3.21 15.49 -2.25
CA PHE A 432 -3.83 14.84 -3.40
C PHE A 432 -3.75 15.76 -4.63
N ILE A 433 -3.80 15.18 -5.81
CA ILE A 433 -3.69 15.92 -7.08
C ILE A 433 -4.73 17.03 -7.24
N ASP A 434 -5.87 16.91 -6.57
CA ASP A 434 -6.97 17.90 -6.55
C ASP A 434 -6.98 18.77 -5.27
N GLY A 435 -6.07 18.54 -4.33
CA GLY A 435 -5.96 19.28 -3.08
C GLY A 435 -7.08 19.01 -2.05
N ILE A 436 -7.91 17.98 -2.28
CA ILE A 436 -8.97 17.59 -1.34
C ILE A 436 -8.32 17.02 -0.06
N THR A 437 -8.82 17.49 1.09
CA THR A 437 -8.32 17.04 2.41
C THR A 437 -8.96 15.71 2.80
N TYR A 438 -8.11 14.74 3.13
CA TYR A 438 -8.50 13.46 3.73
C TYR A 438 -8.20 13.45 5.23
N ASP A 439 -9.20 13.08 6.03
CA ASP A 439 -9.11 12.80 7.45
C ASP A 439 -9.74 11.43 7.71
N GLY A 440 -8.94 10.46 8.15
CA GLY A 440 -9.42 9.09 8.42
C GLY A 440 -10.47 9.01 9.52
N HIS A 441 -10.59 10.04 10.37
CA HIS A 441 -11.65 10.13 11.37
C HIS A 441 -13.01 10.62 10.81
N LYS A 442 -13.01 11.16 9.57
CA LYS A 442 -14.19 11.78 8.94
C LYS A 442 -14.41 11.29 7.51
N PRO A 443 -14.57 9.99 7.29
CA PRO A 443 -14.67 9.41 5.94
C PRO A 443 -15.86 9.95 5.14
N ASN A 444 -17.01 10.20 5.77
CA ASN A 444 -18.16 10.77 5.07
C ASN A 444 -17.96 12.24 4.69
N ASP A 445 -17.27 13.03 5.50
CA ASP A 445 -16.93 14.41 5.14
C ASP A 445 -15.94 14.46 3.97
N TYR A 446 -15.02 13.49 3.90
CA TYR A 446 -14.13 13.30 2.74
C TYR A 446 -14.93 13.01 1.46
N LEU A 447 -15.86 12.06 1.52
CA LEU A 447 -16.72 11.69 0.39
C LEU A 447 -17.57 12.86 -0.15
N LYS A 448 -18.00 13.78 0.71
CA LYS A 448 -18.81 14.95 0.31
C LYS A 448 -18.06 15.95 -0.57
N GLN A 449 -16.73 15.95 -0.53
CA GLN A 449 -15.90 16.93 -1.24
C GLN A 449 -15.78 16.65 -2.74
N PHE A 450 -16.03 15.42 -3.21
CA PHE A 450 -15.80 15.03 -4.59
C PHE A 450 -16.91 15.53 -5.52
N PRO A 451 -16.56 16.19 -6.65
CA PRO A 451 -17.54 16.51 -7.70
C PRO A 451 -18.12 15.24 -8.37
N ILE A 452 -17.27 14.23 -8.60
CA ILE A 452 -17.63 12.93 -9.20
C ILE A 452 -17.43 11.84 -8.15
N GLY A 453 -18.51 11.15 -7.80
CA GLY A 453 -18.51 10.08 -6.80
C GLY A 453 -19.81 10.02 -6.02
N LEU A 454 -20.15 8.86 -5.46
CA LEU A 454 -21.28 8.70 -4.56
C LEU A 454 -21.03 9.39 -3.23
N LYS A 455 -22.02 10.13 -2.77
CA LYS A 455 -21.98 10.89 -1.52
C LYS A 455 -23.06 10.38 -0.55
N GLY A 456 -22.73 10.34 0.74
CA GLY A 456 -23.69 10.08 1.79
C GLY A 456 -24.63 8.91 1.47
N ASP A 457 -25.91 9.18 1.34
CA ASP A 457 -26.99 8.23 1.07
C ASP A 457 -27.33 8.00 -0.40
N GLN A 458 -26.55 8.60 -1.34
CA GLN A 458 -26.79 8.42 -2.78
C GLN A 458 -26.66 6.96 -3.18
N LYS A 459 -27.60 6.51 -4.02
CA LYS A 459 -27.60 5.19 -4.68
C LYS A 459 -27.60 5.39 -6.20
N LEU A 460 -27.00 4.46 -6.92
CA LEU A 460 -27.03 4.41 -8.39
C LEU A 460 -28.33 3.79 -8.88
#